data_17641b0e73cec3aa30ce264388e907e2
#
_entry.id   17641b0e73cec3aa30ce264388e907e2
#
_cell.length_a   1.000
_cell.length_b   1.000
_cell.length_c   1.000
_cell.angle_alpha   90.00
_cell.angle_beta   90.00
_cell.angle_gamma   90.00
#
_symmetry.space_group_name_H-M   'P 1'
#
loop_
_entity.id
_entity.type
_entity.pdbx_description
1 polymer ?
#
loop_
_entity_poly.entity_id
_entity_poly.type
_entity_poly.pdbx_seq_one_letter_code
_entity_poly.pdbx_strand_id
1 'polypeptide(L)'
;LEQFHISYLMNKHLNFRFGHMIVPVGLTNAHHEPLNFFGVYRPEGETTILPSTWHETGVALFGDLGNFDYELQVVSGLDPQGFRMENWVGKGTQGAFEETQFTHPAFVARVNYNGVKKFKGLRVGASFYYNQPSKNSSKPLRNQGEKYPLTIVTADAQYKSPNNNLIARGNIVYGHLGNSNALTKVNNNSSSASGYPNSTVAETAVSYAAEVGYNVGSFFSRKAPRIYPFVRYEYYNPMQSVEKGSN
;
A
#
# COMPACT_ATOMS: atom_id res chain seq x y z
N LEU A 1 4.18 -11.71 -14.51
CA LEU A 1 5.42 -11.74 -13.71
C LEU A 1 5.26 -10.76 -12.53
N GLU A 2 5.20 -11.25 -11.31
CA GLU A 2 4.93 -10.38 -10.16
C GLU A 2 6.15 -9.55 -9.75
N GLN A 3 7.34 -10.12 -9.83
CA GLN A 3 8.58 -9.43 -9.49
C GLN A 3 9.71 -9.86 -10.41
N PHE A 4 10.50 -8.90 -10.84
CA PHE A 4 11.75 -9.11 -11.55
C PHE A 4 12.70 -7.97 -11.25
N HIS A 5 13.72 -8.24 -10.42
CA HIS A 5 14.69 -7.22 -10.04
C HIS A 5 16.08 -7.80 -9.84
N ILE A 6 17.07 -6.92 -9.91
CA ILE A 6 18.46 -7.20 -9.57
C ILE A 6 18.80 -6.35 -8.33
N SER A 7 19.42 -6.97 -7.32
CA SER A 7 19.91 -6.26 -6.14
C SER A 7 21.44 -6.28 -6.09
N TYR A 8 22.03 -5.12 -5.87
CA TYR A 8 23.45 -4.95 -5.58
C TYR A 8 23.61 -4.70 -4.08
N LEU A 9 24.18 -5.69 -3.38
CA LEU A 9 24.40 -5.67 -1.94
C LEU A 9 25.80 -5.13 -1.65
N MET A 10 25.88 -3.82 -1.33
CA MET A 10 27.15 -3.17 -1.06
C MET A 10 27.60 -3.41 0.38
N ASN A 11 26.72 -3.20 1.36
CA ASN A 11 26.98 -3.41 2.77
C ASN A 11 25.67 -3.49 3.56
N LYS A 12 25.76 -3.69 4.89
CA LYS A 12 24.57 -3.76 5.75
C LYS A 12 23.69 -2.51 5.70
N HIS A 13 24.29 -1.34 5.48
CA HIS A 13 23.61 -0.06 5.62
C HIS A 13 23.10 0.50 4.31
N LEU A 14 23.69 0.08 3.18
CA LEU A 14 23.41 0.66 1.87
C LEU A 14 23.41 -0.43 0.80
N ASN A 15 22.28 -0.63 0.16
CA ASN A 15 22.09 -1.57 -0.93
C ASN A 15 21.18 -0.93 -1.98
N PHE A 16 21.24 -1.44 -3.20
CA PHE A 16 20.46 -0.95 -4.33
C PHE A 16 19.63 -2.09 -4.93
N ARG A 17 18.46 -1.76 -5.46
CA ARG A 17 17.62 -2.67 -6.23
C ARG A 17 17.10 -1.97 -7.48
N PHE A 18 17.06 -2.68 -8.59
CA PHE A 18 16.62 -2.17 -9.90
C PHE A 18 15.66 -3.18 -10.51
N GLY A 19 14.53 -2.73 -11.05
CA GLY A 19 13.57 -3.58 -11.75
C GLY A 19 12.14 -3.40 -11.26
N HIS A 20 11.32 -4.44 -11.43
CA HIS A 20 9.93 -4.49 -10.99
C HIS A 20 9.86 -5.08 -9.59
N MET A 21 9.43 -4.28 -8.62
CA MET A 21 9.53 -4.59 -7.20
C MET A 21 8.30 -4.18 -6.42
N ILE A 22 8.12 -4.75 -5.22
CA ILE A 22 7.06 -4.38 -4.29
C ILE A 22 7.21 -2.90 -3.89
N VAL A 23 6.10 -2.17 -3.90
CA VAL A 23 6.00 -0.83 -3.32
C VAL A 23 5.70 -0.97 -1.82
N PRO A 24 6.61 -0.58 -0.90
CA PRO A 24 6.49 -0.89 0.52
C PRO A 24 5.55 0.09 1.26
N VAL A 25 4.36 0.31 0.72
CA VAL A 25 3.31 1.15 1.32
C VAL A 25 2.28 0.26 2.00
N GLY A 26 1.99 0.57 3.26
CA GLY A 26 1.10 -0.21 4.09
C GLY A 26 1.73 -1.48 4.68
N LEU A 27 0.94 -2.15 5.51
CA LEU A 27 1.35 -3.39 6.17
C LEU A 27 1.11 -4.61 5.28
N THR A 28 -0.06 -4.65 4.66
CA THR A 28 -0.52 -5.83 3.91
C THR A 28 0.25 -6.02 2.62
N ASN A 29 0.55 -4.94 1.91
CA ASN A 29 1.29 -5.04 0.65
C ASN A 29 2.73 -5.51 0.86
N ALA A 30 3.41 -4.97 1.86
CA ALA A 30 4.79 -5.37 2.19
C ALA A 30 4.90 -6.84 2.65
N HIS A 31 3.79 -7.43 3.13
CA HIS A 31 3.71 -8.79 3.69
C HIS A 31 2.55 -9.58 3.08
N HIS A 32 2.39 -9.52 1.77
CA HIS A 32 1.23 -10.05 1.04
C HIS A 32 1.13 -11.59 0.95
N GLU A 33 2.12 -12.31 1.45
CA GLU A 33 2.12 -13.77 1.46
C GLU A 33 1.02 -14.33 2.39
N PRO A 34 0.29 -15.39 1.97
CA PRO A 34 -0.82 -15.96 2.75
C PRO A 34 -0.45 -16.39 4.17
N LEU A 35 0.80 -16.78 4.41
CA LEU A 35 1.29 -17.17 5.74
C LEU A 35 1.37 -16.01 6.74
N ASN A 36 1.23 -14.78 6.27
CA ASN A 36 1.24 -13.59 7.10
C ASN A 36 -0.15 -13.20 7.62
N PHE A 37 -1.22 -13.91 7.26
CA PHE A 37 -2.58 -13.62 7.68
C PHE A 37 -3.14 -14.76 8.51
N PHE A 38 -4.06 -14.45 9.44
CA PHE A 38 -4.80 -15.47 10.17
C PHE A 38 -5.93 -16.07 9.33
N GLY A 39 -6.54 -15.28 8.45
CA GLY A 39 -7.63 -15.71 7.58
C GLY A 39 -7.15 -16.15 6.20
N VAL A 40 -8.06 -16.75 5.44
CA VAL A 40 -7.84 -17.11 4.03
C VAL A 40 -7.70 -15.87 3.15
N TYR A 41 -8.41 -14.79 3.54
CA TYR A 41 -8.37 -13.51 2.83
C TYR A 41 -7.46 -12.51 3.53
N ARG A 42 -6.80 -11.66 2.73
CA ARG A 42 -6.05 -10.50 3.21
C ARG A 42 -6.99 -9.56 3.97
N PRO A 43 -6.44 -8.71 4.88
CA PRO A 43 -7.20 -7.58 5.41
C PRO A 43 -7.77 -6.73 4.29
N GLU A 44 -9.07 -6.49 4.31
CA GLU A 44 -9.80 -5.91 3.19
C GLU A 44 -9.59 -4.40 3.07
N GLY A 45 -9.53 -3.70 4.22
CA GLY A 45 -9.50 -2.25 4.24
C GLY A 45 -8.33 -1.63 3.49
N GLU A 46 -7.10 -2.07 3.77
CA GLU A 46 -5.91 -1.58 3.08
C GLU A 46 -5.91 -1.98 1.59
N THR A 47 -6.25 -3.23 1.29
CA THR A 47 -6.24 -3.76 -0.08
C THR A 47 -7.40 -3.26 -0.96
N THR A 48 -8.38 -2.59 -0.35
CA THR A 48 -9.45 -1.90 -1.10
C THR A 48 -8.98 -0.54 -1.57
N ILE A 49 -8.42 0.28 -0.67
CA ILE A 49 -8.05 1.66 -1.00
C ILE A 49 -6.68 1.81 -1.66
N LEU A 50 -5.78 0.85 -1.45
CA LEU A 50 -4.47 0.77 -2.09
C LEU A 50 -4.43 -0.38 -3.09
N PRO A 51 -3.55 -0.34 -4.10
CA PRO A 51 -3.37 -1.47 -4.99
C PRO A 51 -3.00 -2.75 -4.24
N SER A 52 -3.74 -3.81 -4.53
CA SER A 52 -3.46 -5.15 -4.00
C SER A 52 -2.26 -5.75 -4.72
N THR A 53 -1.31 -6.30 -3.97
CA THR A 53 -0.05 -6.82 -4.54
C THR A 53 0.65 -5.76 -5.40
N TRP A 54 0.84 -4.58 -4.82
CA TRP A 54 1.35 -3.41 -5.51
C TRP A 54 2.83 -3.55 -5.85
N HIS A 55 3.11 -3.61 -7.14
CA HIS A 55 4.46 -3.66 -7.70
C HIS A 55 4.62 -2.56 -8.73
N GLU A 56 5.81 -1.97 -8.78
CA GLU A 56 6.15 -0.94 -9.75
C GLU A 56 7.59 -1.12 -10.23
N THR A 57 7.88 -0.56 -11.40
CA THR A 57 9.23 -0.57 -11.98
C THR A 57 10.01 0.65 -11.53
N GLY A 58 11.27 0.46 -11.14
CA GLY A 58 12.12 1.58 -10.74
C GLY A 58 13.40 1.17 -10.04
N VAL A 59 13.84 2.03 -9.14
CA VAL A 59 15.06 1.87 -8.37
C VAL A 59 14.74 2.02 -6.87
N ALA A 60 15.45 1.25 -6.04
CA ALA A 60 15.35 1.33 -4.59
C ALA A 60 16.73 1.40 -3.96
N LEU A 61 16.78 2.11 -2.84
CA LEU A 61 17.90 2.17 -1.92
C LEU A 61 17.40 1.67 -0.57
N PHE A 62 18.08 0.69 0.03
CA PHE A 62 17.63 0.07 1.27
C PHE A 62 18.78 -0.37 2.16
N GLY A 63 18.52 -0.53 3.45
CA GLY A 63 19.52 -0.99 4.40
C GLY A 63 19.06 -0.96 5.85
N ASP A 64 19.98 -1.37 6.74
CA ASP A 64 19.78 -1.40 8.19
C ASP A 64 20.63 -0.33 8.88
N LEU A 65 20.02 0.42 9.79
CA LEU A 65 20.65 1.41 10.65
C LEU A 65 20.45 1.02 12.13
N GLY A 66 21.06 -0.08 12.55
CA GLY A 66 20.93 -0.62 13.90
C GLY A 66 19.56 -1.26 14.14
N ASN A 67 18.69 -0.56 14.87
CA ASN A 67 17.31 -1.03 15.13
C ASN A 67 16.31 -0.57 14.06
N PHE A 68 16.74 0.23 13.11
CA PHE A 68 15.92 0.68 12.00
C PHE A 68 16.27 -0.07 10.72
N ASP A 69 15.30 -0.42 9.92
CA ASP A 69 15.45 -0.74 8.51
C ASP A 69 14.69 0.29 7.69
N TYR A 70 15.22 0.61 6.52
CA TYR A 70 14.64 1.60 5.63
C TYR A 70 14.67 1.17 4.17
N GLU A 71 13.72 1.68 3.41
CA GLU A 71 13.67 1.55 1.96
C GLU A 71 13.14 2.85 1.34
N LEU A 72 13.88 3.39 0.37
CA LEU A 72 13.52 4.54 -0.44
C LEU A 72 13.43 4.10 -1.89
N GLN A 73 12.35 4.48 -2.58
CA GLN A 73 12.16 4.09 -3.97
C GLN A 73 11.81 5.30 -4.83
N VAL A 74 12.25 5.25 -6.09
CA VAL A 74 11.73 6.05 -7.19
C VAL A 74 11.23 5.05 -8.23
N VAL A 75 9.91 5.00 -8.40
CA VAL A 75 9.22 3.99 -9.21
C VAL A 75 8.23 4.62 -10.17
N SER A 76 7.73 3.84 -11.12
CA SER A 76 6.58 4.25 -11.93
C SER A 76 5.41 4.66 -11.04
N GLY A 77 4.73 5.73 -11.42
CA GLY A 77 3.59 6.23 -10.66
C GLY A 77 2.27 5.57 -11.10
N LEU A 78 1.23 5.73 -10.30
CA LEU A 78 -0.09 5.21 -10.63
C LEU A 78 -0.71 5.89 -11.86
N ASP A 79 -1.60 5.18 -12.56
CA ASP A 79 -2.47 5.71 -13.60
C ASP A 79 -3.78 6.25 -12.99
N PRO A 80 -4.05 7.56 -13.10
CA PRO A 80 -5.24 8.16 -12.51
C PRO A 80 -6.54 7.72 -13.19
N GLN A 81 -6.50 7.13 -14.39
CA GLN A 81 -7.69 6.55 -15.02
C GLN A 81 -8.22 5.32 -14.28
N GLY A 82 -7.40 4.69 -13.45
CA GLY A 82 -7.81 3.59 -12.57
C GLY A 82 -8.50 4.03 -11.27
N PHE A 83 -8.54 5.32 -10.96
CA PHE A 83 -9.12 5.79 -9.69
C PHE A 83 -10.66 5.78 -9.74
N ARG A 84 -11.28 5.25 -8.69
CA ARG A 84 -12.73 4.98 -8.63
C ARG A 84 -13.30 5.28 -7.24
N MET A 85 -14.61 5.44 -7.17
CA MET A 85 -15.36 5.62 -5.94
C MET A 85 -15.20 4.42 -4.99
N GLU A 86 -15.27 3.22 -5.52
CA GLU A 86 -15.33 1.98 -4.74
C GLU A 86 -14.00 1.63 -4.07
N ASN A 87 -12.90 2.05 -4.67
CA ASN A 87 -11.56 1.62 -4.24
C ASN A 87 -10.49 2.72 -4.32
N TRP A 88 -10.90 3.95 -4.40
CA TRP A 88 -10.04 5.13 -4.46
C TRP A 88 -8.92 4.98 -5.50
N VAL A 89 -7.66 4.70 -5.08
CA VAL A 89 -6.53 4.48 -6.00
C VAL A 89 -6.20 3.00 -6.24
N GLY A 90 -6.97 2.09 -5.64
CA GLY A 90 -6.68 0.65 -5.62
C GLY A 90 -6.58 -0.03 -6.99
N LYS A 91 -7.12 0.59 -8.04
CA LYS A 91 -7.01 0.12 -9.43
C LYS A 91 -6.11 1.01 -10.31
N GLY A 92 -5.27 1.83 -9.69
CA GLY A 92 -4.39 2.75 -10.39
C GLY A 92 -3.05 2.16 -10.83
N THR A 93 -2.77 0.88 -10.63
CA THR A 93 -1.55 0.25 -11.16
C THR A 93 -1.54 0.28 -12.68
N GLN A 94 -0.37 0.52 -13.28
CA GLN A 94 -0.26 0.64 -14.74
C GLN A 94 -0.33 -0.71 -15.49
N GLY A 95 -0.55 -1.83 -14.79
CA GLY A 95 -0.73 -3.13 -15.41
C GLY A 95 0.59 -3.87 -15.68
N ALA A 96 0.74 -4.42 -16.89
CA ALA A 96 1.88 -5.25 -17.23
C ALA A 96 3.18 -4.44 -17.30
N PHE A 97 4.27 -5.06 -16.91
CA PHE A 97 5.63 -4.51 -16.95
C PHE A 97 5.98 -3.85 -18.31
N GLU A 98 5.48 -4.40 -19.40
CA GLU A 98 5.75 -3.96 -20.78
C GLU A 98 5.09 -2.62 -21.15
N GLU A 99 4.03 -2.23 -20.41
CA GLU A 99 3.24 -1.02 -20.68
C GLU A 99 3.50 0.10 -19.66
N THR A 100 4.48 -0.08 -18.76
CA THR A 100 4.75 0.86 -17.68
C THR A 100 5.20 2.24 -18.20
N GLN A 101 4.45 3.27 -17.87
CA GLN A 101 4.78 4.66 -18.17
C GLN A 101 5.61 5.26 -17.03
N PHE A 102 6.82 5.72 -17.32
CA PHE A 102 7.71 6.39 -16.36
C PHE A 102 7.72 7.92 -16.54
N THR A 103 6.59 8.48 -16.97
CA THR A 103 6.51 9.92 -17.28
C THR A 103 6.49 10.79 -16.02
N HIS A 104 5.78 10.34 -14.98
CA HIS A 104 5.77 10.98 -13.67
C HIS A 104 6.03 9.93 -12.60
N PRO A 105 7.30 9.75 -12.22
CA PRO A 105 7.67 8.78 -11.20
C PRO A 105 7.04 9.12 -9.84
N ALA A 106 6.86 8.08 -9.05
CA ALA A 106 6.47 8.17 -7.65
C ALA A 106 7.72 8.11 -6.76
N PHE A 107 7.67 8.83 -5.65
CA PHE A 107 8.61 8.72 -4.55
C PHE A 107 7.98 7.93 -3.42
N VAL A 108 8.70 6.92 -2.91
CA VAL A 108 8.26 6.05 -1.83
C VAL A 108 9.32 5.99 -0.75
N ALA A 109 8.88 6.06 0.50
CA ALA A 109 9.76 5.87 1.65
C ALA A 109 9.08 4.96 2.67
N ARG A 110 9.83 4.03 3.24
CA ARG A 110 9.42 3.22 4.39
C ARG A 110 10.53 3.16 5.41
N VAL A 111 10.16 3.22 6.68
CA VAL A 111 11.04 2.99 7.81
C VAL A 111 10.36 2.06 8.80
N ASN A 112 11.11 1.10 9.34
CA ASN A 112 10.65 0.24 10.40
C ASN A 112 11.62 0.32 11.59
N TYR A 113 11.07 0.20 12.80
CA TYR A 113 11.83 0.17 14.04
C TYR A 113 11.58 -1.15 14.78
N ASN A 114 12.65 -1.88 15.03
CA ASN A 114 12.66 -3.21 15.65
C ASN A 114 13.24 -3.20 17.07
N GLY A 115 13.52 -2.02 17.63
CA GLY A 115 14.35 -1.87 18.83
C GLY A 115 13.56 -1.62 20.13
N VAL A 116 12.27 -1.94 20.21
CA VAL A 116 11.48 -1.70 21.43
C VAL A 116 11.90 -2.67 22.54
N LYS A 117 12.86 -2.26 23.38
CA LYS A 117 13.49 -3.10 24.41
C LYS A 117 12.48 -3.72 25.39
N LYS A 118 11.44 -2.99 25.77
CA LYS A 118 10.41 -3.45 26.71
C LYS A 118 9.48 -4.51 26.10
N PHE A 119 9.28 -4.48 24.79
CA PHE A 119 8.39 -5.38 24.07
C PHE A 119 9.16 -6.14 22.98
N LYS A 120 9.94 -7.14 23.41
CA LYS A 120 10.65 -8.02 22.48
C LYS A 120 9.64 -8.63 21.50
N GLY A 121 9.89 -8.45 20.20
CA GLY A 121 8.99 -8.90 19.14
C GLY A 121 8.01 -7.84 18.63
N LEU A 122 8.07 -6.60 19.14
CA LEU A 122 7.34 -5.46 18.57
C LEU A 122 8.17 -4.80 17.46
N ARG A 123 7.56 -4.67 16.29
CA ARG A 123 8.02 -3.88 15.15
C ARG A 123 6.99 -2.80 14.88
N VAL A 124 7.43 -1.58 14.67
CA VAL A 124 6.57 -0.48 14.21
C VAL A 124 7.10 0.03 12.87
N GLY A 125 6.20 0.38 11.96
CA GLY A 125 6.55 0.86 10.63
C GLY A 125 5.76 2.11 10.26
N ALA A 126 6.34 2.88 9.35
CA ALA A 126 5.66 3.98 8.68
C ALA A 126 6.08 4.02 7.22
N SER A 127 5.16 4.39 6.34
CA SER A 127 5.48 4.61 4.94
C SER A 127 4.84 5.89 4.40
N PHE A 128 5.46 6.40 3.36
CA PHE A 128 5.06 7.59 2.63
C PHE A 128 5.13 7.31 1.14
N TYR A 129 4.11 7.75 0.40
CA TYR A 129 4.07 7.71 -1.06
C TYR A 129 3.65 9.07 -1.58
N TYR A 130 4.35 9.56 -2.60
CA TYR A 130 3.98 10.77 -3.32
C TYR A 130 4.10 10.54 -4.81
N ASN A 131 3.07 10.95 -5.55
CA ASN A 131 3.04 10.90 -7.01
C ASN A 131 2.23 12.05 -7.58
N GLN A 132 2.57 12.44 -8.81
CA GLN A 132 1.82 13.40 -9.62
C GLN A 132 1.36 12.69 -10.90
N PRO A 133 0.27 11.90 -10.89
CA PRO A 133 -0.02 10.90 -11.90
C PRO A 133 -0.56 11.43 -13.24
N SER A 134 -0.73 12.72 -13.41
CA SER A 134 -1.47 13.35 -14.54
C SER A 134 -1.05 12.90 -15.95
N LYS A 135 0.18 12.43 -16.13
CA LYS A 135 0.71 11.96 -17.41
C LYS A 135 1.09 10.47 -17.45
N ASN A 136 0.71 9.72 -16.42
CA ASN A 136 1.01 8.28 -16.34
C ASN A 136 -0.05 7.41 -17.01
N SER A 137 -1.00 7.99 -17.73
CA SER A 137 -2.04 7.24 -18.40
C SER A 137 -1.63 6.85 -19.82
N SER A 138 -1.92 5.62 -20.21
CA SER A 138 -1.74 5.11 -21.58
C SER A 138 -2.65 5.82 -22.59
N LYS A 139 -3.76 6.40 -22.12
CA LYS A 139 -4.65 7.25 -22.91
C LYS A 139 -4.49 8.69 -22.46
N PRO A 140 -4.16 9.63 -23.37
CA PRO A 140 -4.00 11.02 -22.97
C PRO A 140 -5.29 11.55 -22.33
N LEU A 141 -5.18 11.99 -21.09
CA LEU A 141 -6.23 12.71 -20.42
C LEU A 141 -6.51 14.01 -21.19
N ARG A 142 -7.78 14.34 -21.42
CA ARG A 142 -8.19 15.54 -22.20
C ARG A 142 -7.61 16.85 -21.65
N ASN A 143 -7.28 16.92 -20.36
CA ASN A 143 -6.67 18.08 -19.69
C ASN A 143 -5.28 17.75 -19.16
N GLN A 144 -4.31 17.58 -20.04
CA GLN A 144 -2.91 17.26 -19.71
C GLN A 144 -2.18 18.31 -18.84
N GLY A 145 -2.78 19.49 -18.63
CA GLY A 145 -2.20 20.57 -17.83
C GLY A 145 -2.55 20.53 -16.35
N GLU A 146 -3.56 19.77 -15.92
CA GLU A 146 -3.96 19.71 -14.52
C GLU A 146 -3.10 18.74 -13.71
N LYS A 147 -2.87 19.12 -12.45
CA LYS A 147 -2.05 18.35 -11.52
C LYS A 147 -2.95 17.65 -10.51
N TYR A 148 -2.75 16.37 -10.29
CA TYR A 148 -3.47 15.54 -9.32
C TYR A 148 -2.50 15.01 -8.26
N PRO A 149 -1.96 15.85 -7.36
CA PRO A 149 -0.97 15.41 -6.39
C PRO A 149 -1.60 14.37 -5.45
N LEU A 150 -1.01 13.18 -5.45
CA LEU A 150 -1.42 12.07 -4.61
C LEU A 150 -0.39 11.88 -3.50
N THR A 151 -0.86 11.89 -2.26
CA THR A 151 -0.06 11.61 -1.07
C THR A 151 -0.72 10.48 -0.27
N ILE A 152 0.07 9.49 0.14
CA ILE A 152 -0.38 8.41 1.02
C ILE A 152 0.59 8.30 2.18
N VAL A 153 0.05 8.23 3.39
CA VAL A 153 0.81 8.03 4.62
C VAL A 153 0.25 6.83 5.35
N THR A 154 1.13 5.95 5.83
CA THR A 154 0.71 4.79 6.61
C THR A 154 1.54 4.66 7.88
N ALA A 155 0.93 4.07 8.90
CA ALA A 155 1.63 3.60 10.08
C ALA A 155 1.14 2.20 10.44
N ASP A 156 2.04 1.36 10.91
CA ASP A 156 1.71 -0.01 11.29
C ASP A 156 2.51 -0.49 12.51
N ALA A 157 1.96 -1.48 13.19
CA ALA A 157 2.62 -2.16 14.28
C ALA A 157 2.35 -3.66 14.20
N GLN A 158 3.37 -4.46 14.45
CA GLN A 158 3.29 -5.91 14.52
C GLN A 158 3.96 -6.38 15.79
N TYR A 159 3.26 -7.20 16.55
CA TYR A 159 3.79 -7.83 17.74
C TYR A 159 3.72 -9.34 17.63
N LYS A 160 4.82 -10.00 17.91
CA LYS A 160 4.91 -11.45 18.02
C LYS A 160 5.62 -11.79 19.32
N SER A 161 4.92 -12.38 20.27
CA SER A 161 5.51 -12.75 21.56
C SER A 161 6.68 -13.71 21.37
N PRO A 162 7.70 -13.71 22.26
CA PRO A 162 8.88 -14.56 22.13
C PRO A 162 8.60 -16.06 22.03
N ASN A 163 7.50 -16.53 22.62
CA ASN A 163 7.03 -17.91 22.54
C ASN A 163 6.08 -18.17 21.35
N ASN A 164 5.81 -17.15 20.54
CA ASN A 164 4.86 -17.16 19.42
C ASN A 164 3.41 -17.50 19.83
N ASN A 165 3.02 -17.32 21.09
CA ASN A 165 1.66 -17.61 21.50
C ASN A 165 0.70 -16.44 21.22
N LEU A 166 1.19 -15.21 21.26
CA LEU A 166 0.40 -14.01 20.94
C LEU A 166 0.96 -13.34 19.69
N ILE A 167 0.09 -13.10 18.74
CA ILE A 167 0.38 -12.32 17.53
C ILE A 167 -0.68 -11.22 17.46
N ALA A 168 -0.25 -9.97 17.33
CA ALA A 168 -1.12 -8.83 17.14
C ALA A 168 -0.58 -7.96 16.01
N ARG A 169 -1.47 -7.35 15.23
CA ARG A 169 -1.13 -6.43 14.14
C ARG A 169 -2.14 -5.30 14.08
N GLY A 170 -1.69 -4.15 13.65
CA GLY A 170 -2.57 -3.03 13.38
C GLY A 170 -1.92 -2.09 12.37
N ASN A 171 -2.76 -1.44 11.58
CA ASN A 171 -2.33 -0.47 10.59
C ASN A 171 -3.35 0.65 10.44
N ILE A 172 -2.86 1.78 9.95
CA ILE A 172 -3.67 2.91 9.52
C ILE A 172 -3.11 3.40 8.19
N VAL A 173 -4.01 3.76 7.28
CA VAL A 173 -3.72 4.35 5.97
C VAL A 173 -4.54 5.62 5.85
N TYR A 174 -3.89 6.70 5.49
CA TYR A 174 -4.52 7.95 5.11
C TYR A 174 -4.01 8.38 3.74
N GLY A 175 -4.92 8.70 2.84
CA GLY A 175 -4.60 9.19 1.51
C GLY A 175 -5.29 10.49 1.18
N HIS A 176 -4.58 11.35 0.43
CA HIS A 176 -5.09 12.62 -0.07
C HIS A 176 -4.76 12.79 -1.55
N LEU A 177 -5.77 13.16 -2.34
CA LEU A 177 -5.71 13.41 -3.77
C LEU A 177 -6.17 14.83 -4.06
N GLY A 178 -5.24 15.70 -4.43
CA GLY A 178 -5.59 17.06 -4.84
C GLY A 178 -6.26 17.11 -6.21
N ASN A 179 -7.16 18.09 -6.41
CA ASN A 179 -7.94 18.29 -7.64
C ASN A 179 -8.76 17.05 -8.06
N SER A 180 -9.30 16.33 -7.09
CA SER A 180 -10.07 15.11 -7.31
C SER A 180 -11.35 15.37 -8.13
N ASN A 181 -11.95 16.54 -7.99
CA ASN A 181 -13.09 16.98 -8.80
C ASN A 181 -12.74 17.10 -10.30
N ALA A 182 -11.60 17.71 -10.62
CA ALA A 182 -11.14 17.82 -11.98
C ALA A 182 -10.85 16.43 -12.59
N LEU A 183 -10.22 15.54 -11.83
CA LEU A 183 -9.99 14.16 -12.24
C LEU A 183 -11.29 13.38 -12.46
N THR A 184 -12.28 13.55 -11.57
CA THR A 184 -13.63 12.98 -11.72
C THR A 184 -14.25 13.37 -13.07
N LYS A 185 -14.21 14.65 -13.43
CA LYS A 185 -14.76 15.13 -14.71
C LYS A 185 -14.02 14.53 -15.90
N VAL A 186 -12.70 14.40 -15.82
CA VAL A 186 -11.88 13.79 -16.89
C VAL A 186 -12.21 12.30 -17.05
N ASN A 187 -12.28 11.55 -15.95
CA ASN A 187 -12.60 10.13 -15.96
C ASN A 187 -14.03 9.87 -16.47
N ASN A 188 -15.01 10.67 -16.07
CA ASN A 188 -16.38 10.57 -16.53
C ASN A 188 -16.52 10.86 -18.04
N ASN A 189 -15.77 11.83 -18.55
CA ASN A 189 -15.77 12.15 -19.99
C ASN A 189 -15.06 11.11 -20.86
N SER A 190 -14.16 10.33 -20.27
CA SER A 190 -13.40 9.30 -20.98
C SER A 190 -14.16 7.97 -21.11
N SER A 191 -15.23 7.77 -20.33
CA SER A 191 -16.00 6.52 -20.24
C SER A 191 -17.15 6.40 -21.24
N SER A 192 -17.13 7.15 -22.32
CA SER A 192 -18.22 7.23 -23.32
C SER A 192 -18.64 5.91 -23.99
N ALA A 193 -17.91 4.81 -23.73
CA ALA A 193 -18.22 3.49 -24.32
C ALA A 193 -19.19 2.63 -23.49
N SER A 194 -19.42 2.93 -22.21
CA SER A 194 -20.19 2.05 -21.30
C SER A 194 -21.56 2.59 -20.88
N GLY A 195 -21.90 3.83 -21.23
CA GLY A 195 -23.19 4.43 -20.88
C GLY A 195 -23.36 4.77 -19.38
N TYR A 196 -22.40 4.39 -18.52
CA TYR A 196 -22.38 4.73 -17.10
C TYR A 196 -21.23 5.70 -16.83
N PRO A 197 -21.48 6.87 -16.21
CA PRO A 197 -20.42 7.76 -15.81
C PRO A 197 -19.50 7.05 -14.81
N ASN A 198 -18.19 7.23 -14.95
CA ASN A 198 -17.26 6.82 -13.91
C ASN A 198 -17.61 7.58 -12.64
N SER A 199 -17.57 6.88 -11.53
CA SER A 199 -17.94 7.42 -10.24
C SER A 199 -16.98 8.51 -9.78
N THR A 200 -17.46 9.37 -8.90
CA THR A 200 -16.68 10.42 -8.23
C THR A 200 -15.42 9.83 -7.57
N VAL A 201 -14.26 10.44 -7.80
CA VAL A 201 -13.02 10.10 -7.10
C VAL A 201 -12.92 10.98 -5.85
N ALA A 202 -12.71 10.36 -4.70
CA ALA A 202 -12.63 11.09 -3.44
C ALA A 202 -11.33 11.89 -3.32
N GLU A 203 -11.41 13.01 -2.61
CA GLU A 203 -10.25 13.80 -2.18
C GLU A 203 -9.44 13.06 -1.13
N THR A 204 -10.11 12.42 -0.17
CA THR A 204 -9.43 11.64 0.87
C THR A 204 -10.03 10.25 1.05
N ALA A 205 -9.16 9.30 1.39
CA ALA A 205 -9.54 7.95 1.77
C ALA A 205 -8.82 7.54 3.06
N VAL A 206 -9.45 6.68 3.85
CA VAL A 206 -8.91 6.21 5.12
C VAL A 206 -9.20 4.72 5.31
N SER A 207 -8.24 4.02 5.90
CA SER A 207 -8.42 2.65 6.39
C SER A 207 -7.66 2.45 7.68
N TYR A 208 -8.22 1.69 8.60
CA TYR A 208 -7.50 1.20 9.77
C TYR A 208 -8.01 -0.19 10.16
N ALA A 209 -7.08 -1.02 10.63
CA ALA A 209 -7.36 -2.38 11.04
C ALA A 209 -6.55 -2.76 12.26
N ALA A 210 -7.10 -3.69 13.03
CA ALA A 210 -6.39 -4.36 14.11
C ALA A 210 -6.80 -5.82 14.16
N GLU A 211 -5.84 -6.71 14.36
CA GLU A 211 -6.10 -8.13 14.56
C GLU A 211 -5.24 -8.69 15.69
N VAL A 212 -5.78 -9.65 16.40
CA VAL A 212 -5.08 -10.37 17.46
C VAL A 212 -5.46 -11.85 17.46
N GLY A 213 -4.46 -12.71 17.53
CA GLY A 213 -4.64 -14.16 17.62
C GLY A 213 -3.79 -14.76 18.74
N TYR A 214 -4.34 -15.76 19.43
CA TYR A 214 -3.65 -16.45 20.51
C TYR A 214 -3.60 -17.95 20.25
N ASN A 215 -2.43 -18.56 20.44
CA ASN A 215 -2.20 -20.00 20.28
C ASN A 215 -2.81 -20.80 21.43
N VAL A 216 -4.03 -21.28 21.25
CA VAL A 216 -4.73 -22.10 22.25
C VAL A 216 -4.12 -23.50 22.41
N GLY A 217 -3.40 -24.01 21.40
CA GLY A 217 -2.67 -25.26 21.52
C GLY A 217 -1.64 -25.26 22.66
N SER A 218 -1.12 -24.09 23.02
CA SER A 218 -0.17 -23.93 24.13
C SER A 218 -0.72 -24.31 25.50
N PHE A 219 -2.05 -24.31 25.67
CA PHE A 219 -2.71 -24.74 26.91
C PHE A 219 -2.66 -26.26 27.13
N PHE A 220 -2.55 -27.04 26.04
CA PHE A 220 -2.57 -28.50 26.13
C PHE A 220 -1.18 -29.08 26.26
N SER A 221 -0.22 -28.69 25.40
CA SER A 221 1.14 -29.19 25.44
C SER A 221 2.06 -28.32 24.60
N ARG A 222 3.38 -28.32 24.93
CA ARG A 222 4.41 -27.71 24.06
C ARG A 222 4.55 -28.39 22.69
N LYS A 223 4.07 -29.62 22.54
CA LYS A 223 4.05 -30.40 21.31
C LYS A 223 2.73 -30.31 20.55
N ALA A 224 1.71 -29.67 21.13
CA ALA A 224 0.43 -29.49 20.45
C ALA A 224 0.57 -28.62 19.19
N PRO A 225 -0.24 -28.87 18.17
CA PRO A 225 -0.26 -28.01 16.98
C PRO A 225 -0.63 -26.58 17.37
N ARG A 226 -0.08 -25.61 16.65
CA ARG A 226 -0.41 -24.20 16.87
C ARG A 226 -1.76 -23.89 16.22
N ILE A 227 -2.73 -23.53 17.04
CA ILE A 227 -4.09 -23.17 16.62
C ILE A 227 -4.35 -21.75 17.14
N TYR A 228 -4.60 -20.81 16.22
CA TYR A 228 -4.83 -19.41 16.53
C TYR A 228 -6.27 -18.99 16.22
N PRO A 229 -7.22 -19.13 17.17
CA PRO A 229 -8.41 -18.30 17.11
C PRO A 229 -7.98 -16.84 17.11
N PHE A 230 -8.62 -16.02 16.29
CA PHE A 230 -8.29 -14.63 16.15
C PHE A 230 -9.54 -13.76 16.04
N VAL A 231 -9.38 -12.49 16.34
CA VAL A 231 -10.37 -11.45 16.13
C VAL A 231 -9.73 -10.36 15.28
N ARG A 232 -10.47 -9.86 14.30
CA ARG A 232 -10.06 -8.75 13.45
C ARG A 232 -11.17 -7.72 13.40
N TYR A 233 -10.78 -6.46 13.51
CA TYR A 233 -11.64 -5.31 13.25
C TYR A 233 -11.02 -4.50 12.12
N GLU A 234 -11.84 -4.14 11.15
CA GLU A 234 -11.43 -3.33 10.00
C GLU A 234 -12.47 -2.25 9.76
N TYR A 235 -11.97 -1.05 9.45
CA TYR A 235 -12.75 0.04 8.92
C TYR A 235 -12.04 0.61 7.71
N TYR A 236 -12.77 0.89 6.65
CA TYR A 236 -12.25 1.62 5.51
C TYR A 236 -13.34 2.48 4.88
N ASN A 237 -12.92 3.61 4.35
CA ASN A 237 -13.78 4.52 3.62
C ASN A 237 -13.00 5.11 2.44
N PRO A 238 -13.22 4.60 1.22
CA PRO A 238 -12.59 5.14 0.01
C PRO A 238 -13.10 6.52 -0.36
N MET A 239 -14.20 6.98 0.27
CA MET A 239 -14.89 8.26 0.05
C MET A 239 -14.97 9.08 1.35
N GLN A 240 -13.86 9.23 2.07
CA GLN A 240 -13.81 9.90 3.36
C GLN A 240 -14.17 11.39 3.25
N SER A 241 -13.66 12.07 2.22
CA SER A 241 -14.12 13.39 1.81
C SER A 241 -14.12 13.52 0.29
N VAL A 242 -14.98 14.40 -0.20
CA VAL A 242 -15.10 14.72 -1.62
C VAL A 242 -14.88 16.23 -1.77
N GLU A 243 -14.11 16.62 -2.76
CA GLU A 243 -13.86 18.02 -3.06
C GLU A 243 -15.16 18.74 -3.44
N LYS A 244 -15.37 19.96 -2.95
CA LYS A 244 -16.57 20.74 -3.22
C LYS A 244 -16.76 20.96 -4.73
N GLY A 245 -17.95 20.66 -5.22
CA GLY A 245 -18.29 20.79 -6.64
C GLY A 245 -18.12 19.51 -7.47
N SER A 246 -17.98 18.37 -6.82
CA SER A 246 -17.89 17.03 -7.44
C SER A 246 -19.27 16.39 -7.71
N ASN A 247 -20.34 17.18 -7.82
CA ASN A 247 -21.68 16.67 -8.16
C ASN A 247 -21.85 16.51 -9.67
#